data_c936800caee8b2fefc298a4c65bfb0e3
#
_entry.id   c936800caee8b2fefc298a4c65bfb0e3
#
_cell.length_a   1.000
_cell.length_b   1.000
_cell.length_c   1.000
_cell.angle_alpha   90.00
_cell.angle_beta   90.00
_cell.angle_gamma   90.00
#
_symmetry.space_group_name_H-M   'P 1'
#
loop_
_entity.id
_entity.type
_entity.pdbx_description
1 polymer ?
#
loop_
_entity_poly.entity_id
_entity_poly.type
_entity_poly.pdbx_seq_one_letter_code
_entity_poly.pdbx_strand_id
1 'polypeptide(L)'
;MSGIFDTGVENAWCPGCGNVPILNAVKKALERTGKPKHEIVLVSGIGQAAKLPHYVDVNVFNGLHGRALPAALAIRMANPSLTVVVTSGDGDIYGEGGNHFVHNIRRNPDIAVFVHDNQVYGLTKGQPSPTSDPGWTGSLQRTGVISGPFPPLAVAIALGCGFVARGIAAD
;
A
#
# COMPACT_ATOMS: atom_id res chain seq x y z
N MET A 1 7.52 24.45 6.41
CA MET A 1 8.77 24.15 5.66
C MET A 1 8.51 22.85 4.92
N SER A 2 8.71 22.81 3.61
CA SER A 2 8.61 21.57 2.82
C SER A 2 9.72 20.61 3.27
N GLY A 3 9.38 19.36 3.58
CA GLY A 3 10.36 18.34 3.95
C GLY A 3 11.25 17.95 2.76
N ILE A 4 12.37 17.29 3.02
CA ILE A 4 13.35 16.88 2.00
C ILE A 4 12.72 16.00 0.90
N PHE A 5 11.64 15.28 1.21
CA PHE A 5 10.94 14.39 0.29
C PHE A 5 9.65 14.99 -0.30
N ASP A 6 9.43 16.31 -0.18
CA ASP A 6 8.26 16.95 -0.76
C ASP A 6 8.43 17.20 -2.25
N THR A 7 7.44 16.81 -3.05
CA THR A 7 7.39 17.12 -4.48
C THR A 7 6.82 18.52 -4.77
N GLY A 8 6.17 19.15 -3.79
CA GLY A 8 5.40 20.38 -3.99
C GLY A 8 4.06 20.18 -4.74
N VAL A 9 3.73 18.94 -5.11
CA VAL A 9 2.47 18.62 -5.78
C VAL A 9 1.35 18.56 -4.74
N GLU A 10 0.24 19.26 -5.00
CA GLU A 10 -0.96 19.18 -4.17
C GLU A 10 -1.58 17.78 -4.25
N ASN A 11 -1.92 17.22 -3.09
CA ASN A 11 -2.55 15.91 -3.07
C ASN A 11 -4.02 15.98 -3.53
N ALA A 12 -4.44 14.99 -4.32
CA ALA A 12 -5.79 14.88 -4.89
C ALA A 12 -6.74 14.00 -4.05
N TRP A 13 -6.44 13.79 -2.77
CA TRP A 13 -7.31 13.06 -1.85
C TRP A 13 -8.37 13.96 -1.24
N CYS A 14 -9.47 13.36 -0.79
CA CYS A 14 -10.53 14.10 -0.13
C CYS A 14 -10.06 14.70 1.21
N PRO A 15 -10.63 15.84 1.64
CA PRO A 15 -10.37 16.37 2.98
C PRO A 15 -10.65 15.32 4.07
N GLY A 16 -9.75 15.17 5.04
CA GLY A 16 -9.87 14.18 6.11
C GLY A 16 -9.52 12.74 5.69
N CYS A 17 -8.98 12.52 4.49
CA CYS A 17 -8.58 11.20 4.04
C CYS A 17 -7.39 10.66 4.84
N GLY A 18 -7.48 9.41 5.33
CA GLY A 18 -6.41 8.72 6.05
C GLY A 18 -5.10 8.55 5.25
N ASN A 19 -5.12 8.71 3.94
CA ASN A 19 -3.91 8.69 3.13
C ASN A 19 -2.96 9.88 3.44
N VAL A 20 -3.48 11.00 3.92
CA VAL A 20 -2.66 12.19 4.23
C VAL A 20 -1.75 11.95 5.44
N PRO A 21 -2.24 11.52 6.62
CA PRO A 21 -1.36 11.18 7.73
C PRO A 21 -0.40 10.03 7.40
N ILE A 22 -0.82 9.04 6.59
CA ILE A 22 0.09 7.97 6.13
C ILE A 22 1.22 8.54 5.27
N LEU A 23 0.92 9.44 4.32
CA LEU A 23 1.95 10.12 3.51
C LEU A 23 2.98 10.83 4.40
N ASN A 24 2.50 11.57 5.40
CA ASN A 24 3.37 12.29 6.33
C ASN A 24 4.23 11.32 7.15
N ALA A 25 3.65 10.21 7.61
CA ALA A 25 4.39 9.18 8.33
C ALA A 25 5.46 8.50 7.46
N VAL A 26 5.14 8.20 6.20
CA VAL A 26 6.10 7.64 5.24
C VAL A 26 7.25 8.60 4.99
N LYS A 27 6.99 9.90 4.73
CA LYS A 27 8.05 10.91 4.56
C LYS A 27 8.97 10.98 5.78
N LYS A 28 8.40 11.05 6.99
CA LYS A 28 9.18 11.05 8.25
C LYS A 28 9.99 9.76 8.43
N ALA A 29 9.44 8.62 8.05
CA ALA A 29 10.16 7.35 8.12
C ALA A 29 11.34 7.32 7.15
N LEU A 30 11.15 7.80 5.93
CA LEU A 30 12.23 7.90 4.94
C LEU A 30 13.33 8.86 5.41
N GLU A 31 12.99 10.02 5.99
CA GLU A 31 13.97 10.96 6.58
C GLU A 31 14.82 10.27 7.66
N ARG A 32 14.21 9.45 8.51
CA ARG A 32 14.92 8.72 9.58
C ARG A 32 15.86 7.64 9.05
N THR A 33 15.71 7.18 7.83
CA THR A 33 16.65 6.22 7.23
C THR A 33 18.00 6.85 6.92
N GLY A 34 18.07 8.18 6.77
CA GLY A 34 19.25 8.91 6.34
C GLY A 34 19.71 8.60 4.91
N LYS A 35 18.93 7.83 4.16
CA LYS A 35 19.30 7.43 2.79
C LYS A 35 19.03 8.55 1.79
N PRO A 36 19.89 8.71 0.77
CA PRO A 36 19.66 9.67 -0.29
C PRO A 36 18.49 9.19 -1.20
N LYS A 37 17.80 10.15 -1.82
CA LYS A 37 16.61 9.91 -2.65
C LYS A 37 16.80 8.84 -3.73
N HIS A 38 17.98 8.80 -4.36
CA HIS A 38 18.29 7.87 -5.44
C HIS A 38 18.46 6.41 -4.97
N GLU A 39 18.62 6.18 -3.68
CA GLU A 39 18.66 4.83 -3.09
C GLU A 39 17.28 4.35 -2.61
N ILE A 40 16.23 5.15 -2.76
CA ILE A 40 14.87 4.82 -2.33
C ILE A 40 14.00 4.65 -3.56
N VAL A 41 13.18 3.60 -3.56
CA VAL A 41 12.17 3.35 -4.60
C VAL A 41 10.82 3.09 -3.93
N LEU A 42 9.83 3.93 -4.25
CA LEU A 42 8.44 3.68 -3.90
C LEU A 42 7.75 2.95 -5.06
N VAL A 43 7.13 1.82 -4.73
CA VAL A 43 6.40 0.98 -5.68
C VAL A 43 4.92 0.99 -5.32
N SER A 44 4.05 1.13 -6.30
CA SER A 44 2.61 1.05 -6.09
C SER A 44 1.89 0.32 -7.22
N GLY A 45 0.67 -0.11 -6.94
CA GLY A 45 -0.26 -0.63 -7.94
C GLY A 45 -1.25 0.44 -8.40
N ILE A 46 -2.55 0.16 -8.25
CA ILE A 46 -3.63 1.05 -8.69
C ILE A 46 -4.56 1.35 -7.51
N GLY A 47 -5.18 2.53 -7.53
CA GLY A 47 -6.15 2.99 -6.55
C GLY A 47 -5.75 4.30 -5.88
N GLN A 48 -6.54 4.75 -4.91
CA GLN A 48 -6.29 6.03 -4.22
C GLN A 48 -5.03 6.00 -3.37
N ALA A 49 -4.78 4.90 -2.67
CA ALA A 49 -3.56 4.69 -1.90
C ALA A 49 -2.30 4.66 -2.79
N ALA A 50 -2.42 4.07 -3.98
CA ALA A 50 -1.34 3.95 -4.95
C ALA A 50 -0.87 5.29 -5.54
N LYS A 51 -1.57 6.40 -5.28
CA LYS A 51 -1.12 7.75 -5.63
C LYS A 51 -0.02 8.29 -4.71
N LEU A 52 0.23 7.66 -3.55
CA LEU A 52 1.21 8.16 -2.57
C LEU A 52 2.59 8.45 -3.18
N PRO A 53 3.15 7.63 -4.07
CA PRO A 53 4.45 7.91 -4.68
C PRO A 53 4.50 9.23 -5.47
N HIS A 54 3.39 9.73 -5.97
CA HIS A 54 3.34 11.01 -6.71
C HIS A 54 3.66 12.24 -5.82
N TYR A 55 3.56 12.05 -4.50
CA TYR A 55 3.75 13.12 -3.50
C TYR A 55 5.06 12.99 -2.73
N VAL A 56 5.95 12.05 -3.13
CA VAL A 56 7.23 11.81 -2.48
C VAL A 56 8.34 11.89 -3.52
N ASP A 57 9.31 12.79 -3.30
CA ASP A 57 10.43 13.03 -4.21
C ASP A 57 11.54 11.97 -4.04
N VAL A 58 11.32 10.80 -4.65
CA VAL A 58 12.26 9.66 -4.74
C VAL A 58 12.05 8.95 -6.09
N ASN A 59 12.78 7.87 -6.36
CA ASN A 59 12.44 7.02 -7.51
C ASN A 59 11.09 6.35 -7.29
N VAL A 60 10.27 6.29 -8.32
CA VAL A 60 8.93 5.71 -8.25
C VAL A 60 8.68 4.70 -9.37
N PHE A 61 7.90 3.68 -9.07
CA PHE A 61 7.39 2.73 -10.05
C PHE A 61 5.90 2.47 -9.77
N ASN A 62 5.04 2.90 -10.71
CA ASN A 62 3.61 2.60 -10.67
C ASN A 62 3.32 1.40 -11.57
N GLY A 63 2.97 0.28 -10.95
CA GLY A 63 2.62 -0.95 -11.64
C GLY A 63 1.16 -1.01 -12.07
N LEU A 64 0.77 -2.15 -12.64
CA LEU A 64 -0.62 -2.47 -12.92
C LEU A 64 -1.35 -2.91 -11.64
N HIS A 65 -2.68 -3.00 -11.71
CA HIS A 65 -3.52 -3.42 -10.60
C HIS A 65 -3.11 -4.79 -10.05
N GLY A 66 -2.83 -4.87 -8.76
CA GLY A 66 -2.34 -6.05 -8.07
C GLY A 66 -0.89 -6.44 -8.35
N ARG A 67 -0.11 -5.58 -9.04
CA ARG A 67 1.25 -5.92 -9.52
C ARG A 67 2.37 -5.18 -8.80
N ALA A 68 2.07 -4.45 -7.74
CA ALA A 68 3.10 -3.74 -6.97
C ALA A 68 4.14 -4.69 -6.37
N LEU A 69 3.71 -5.79 -5.75
CA LEU A 69 4.59 -6.73 -5.06
C LEU A 69 5.59 -7.45 -5.97
N PRO A 70 5.19 -8.04 -7.12
CA PRO A 70 6.16 -8.68 -8.01
C PRO A 70 7.14 -7.67 -8.62
N ALA A 71 6.71 -6.43 -8.88
CA ALA A 71 7.61 -5.38 -9.34
C ALA A 71 8.64 -5.00 -8.26
N ALA A 72 8.19 -4.81 -7.01
CA ALA A 72 9.06 -4.52 -5.87
C ALA A 72 10.09 -5.64 -5.63
N LEU A 73 9.66 -6.90 -5.69
CA LEU A 73 10.55 -8.05 -5.61
C LEU A 73 11.62 -8.00 -6.70
N ALA A 74 11.22 -7.77 -7.96
CA ALA A 74 12.15 -7.70 -9.08
C ALA A 74 13.17 -6.56 -8.92
N ILE A 75 12.71 -5.37 -8.50
CA ILE A 75 13.58 -4.21 -8.23
C ILE A 75 14.61 -4.54 -7.13
N ARG A 76 14.15 -5.13 -6.02
CA ARG A 76 15.02 -5.52 -4.92
C ARG A 76 16.05 -6.59 -5.32
N MET A 77 15.64 -7.54 -6.14
CA MET A 77 16.56 -8.58 -6.67
C MET A 77 17.58 -8.00 -7.66
N ALA A 78 17.16 -7.06 -8.51
CA ALA A 78 18.04 -6.43 -9.50
C ALA A 78 19.07 -5.50 -8.85
N ASN A 79 18.70 -4.81 -7.78
CA ASN A 79 19.62 -3.94 -7.03
C ASN A 79 19.38 -4.04 -5.52
N PRO A 80 20.14 -4.89 -4.81
CA PRO A 80 20.00 -5.09 -3.38
C PRO A 80 20.39 -3.88 -2.50
N SER A 81 21.01 -2.83 -3.05
CA SER A 81 21.33 -1.61 -2.31
C SER A 81 20.13 -0.68 -2.12
N LEU A 82 19.11 -0.84 -2.94
CA LEU A 82 17.92 0.01 -2.90
C LEU A 82 17.04 -0.28 -1.68
N THR A 83 16.53 0.76 -1.05
CA THR A 83 15.40 0.67 -0.11
C THR A 83 14.10 0.66 -0.89
N VAL A 84 13.45 -0.49 -0.92
CA VAL A 84 12.20 -0.68 -1.68
C VAL A 84 11.01 -0.66 -0.73
N VAL A 85 10.08 0.26 -0.98
CA VAL A 85 8.86 0.44 -0.19
C VAL A 85 7.66 0.34 -1.10
N VAL A 86 6.69 -0.49 -0.74
CA VAL A 86 5.41 -0.64 -1.45
C VAL A 86 4.33 0.11 -0.70
N THR A 87 3.53 0.90 -1.42
CA THR A 87 2.32 1.54 -0.87
C THR A 87 1.15 1.27 -1.81
N SER A 88 0.08 0.63 -1.34
CA SER A 88 -1.12 0.40 -2.13
C SER A 88 -2.33 0.11 -1.23
N GLY A 89 -3.50 0.01 -1.83
CA GLY A 89 -4.75 -0.29 -1.12
C GLY A 89 -4.97 -1.79 -0.90
N ASP A 90 -5.87 -2.11 0.01
CA ASP A 90 -6.33 -3.46 0.33
C ASP A 90 -6.94 -4.18 -0.90
N GLY A 91 -7.78 -3.49 -1.66
CA GLY A 91 -8.33 -4.03 -2.90
C GLY A 91 -7.24 -4.37 -3.93
N ASP A 92 -6.21 -3.52 -4.06
CA ASP A 92 -5.10 -3.76 -4.97
C ASP A 92 -4.24 -4.95 -4.53
N ILE A 93 -3.80 -4.96 -3.28
CA ILE A 93 -2.86 -5.98 -2.77
C ILE A 93 -3.55 -7.31 -2.50
N TYR A 94 -4.73 -7.31 -1.90
CA TYR A 94 -5.40 -8.53 -1.46
C TYR A 94 -6.43 -9.05 -2.47
N GLY A 95 -7.10 -8.15 -3.20
CA GLY A 95 -8.04 -8.50 -4.25
C GLY A 95 -7.33 -8.91 -5.53
N GLU A 96 -6.86 -7.93 -6.28
CA GLU A 96 -6.21 -8.17 -7.57
C GLU A 96 -4.84 -8.83 -7.44
N GLY A 97 -4.14 -8.54 -6.35
CA GLY A 97 -2.78 -9.01 -6.06
C GLY A 97 -2.70 -10.21 -5.13
N GLY A 98 -3.80 -10.85 -4.72
CA GLY A 98 -3.81 -11.86 -3.65
C GLY A 98 -2.80 -12.99 -3.85
N ASN A 99 -2.67 -13.52 -5.06
CA ASN A 99 -1.66 -14.53 -5.38
C ASN A 99 -0.22 -13.98 -5.22
N HIS A 100 0.00 -12.74 -5.65
CA HIS A 100 1.31 -12.08 -5.49
C HIS A 100 1.61 -11.78 -4.02
N PHE A 101 0.59 -11.44 -3.22
CA PHE A 101 0.73 -11.27 -1.78
C PHE A 101 1.25 -12.54 -1.11
N VAL A 102 0.58 -13.66 -1.32
CA VAL A 102 0.99 -14.98 -0.77
C VAL A 102 2.41 -15.34 -1.19
N HIS A 103 2.73 -15.24 -2.48
CA HIS A 103 4.03 -15.67 -2.99
C HIS A 103 5.18 -14.73 -2.64
N ASN A 104 4.94 -13.43 -2.43
CA ASN A 104 5.95 -12.51 -1.93
C ASN A 104 6.25 -12.77 -0.44
N ILE A 105 5.24 -13.00 0.39
CA ILE A 105 5.45 -13.35 1.79
C ILE A 105 6.29 -14.62 1.90
N ARG A 106 5.97 -15.68 1.14
CA ARG A 106 6.77 -16.91 1.14
C ARG A 106 8.24 -16.70 0.79
N ARG A 107 8.55 -15.70 -0.05
CA ARG A 107 9.93 -15.34 -0.40
C ARG A 107 10.57 -14.43 0.62
N ASN A 108 9.76 -13.75 1.39
CA ASN A 108 10.15 -12.81 2.44
C ASN A 108 11.28 -11.86 2.02
N PRO A 109 11.15 -11.15 0.87
CA PRO A 109 12.18 -10.24 0.42
C PRO A 109 12.29 -9.07 1.41
N ASP A 110 13.49 -8.48 1.48
CA ASP A 110 13.74 -7.27 2.28
C ASP A 110 13.12 -6.03 1.62
N ILE A 111 11.80 -5.92 1.71
CA ILE A 111 10.97 -4.80 1.26
C ILE A 111 9.98 -4.42 2.36
N ALA A 112 9.66 -3.14 2.50
CA ALA A 112 8.60 -2.68 3.37
C ALA A 112 7.28 -2.57 2.57
N VAL A 113 6.17 -3.08 3.10
CA VAL A 113 4.86 -3.05 2.44
C VAL A 113 3.84 -2.37 3.35
N PHE A 114 3.32 -1.23 2.91
CA PHE A 114 2.24 -0.51 3.58
C PHE A 114 0.95 -0.69 2.80
N VAL A 115 0.00 -1.42 3.38
CA VAL A 115 -1.33 -1.59 2.80
C VAL A 115 -2.29 -0.65 3.51
N HIS A 116 -2.86 0.28 2.74
CA HIS A 116 -3.88 1.22 3.21
C HIS A 116 -5.23 0.50 3.14
N ASP A 117 -5.71 0.06 4.28
CA ASP A 117 -6.95 -0.70 4.40
C ASP A 117 -8.10 0.23 4.79
N ASN A 118 -8.93 0.56 3.82
CA ASN A 118 -10.17 1.33 4.01
C ASN A 118 -11.43 0.49 3.74
N GLN A 119 -11.27 -0.80 3.53
CA GLN A 119 -12.34 -1.79 3.30
C GLN A 119 -13.21 -1.50 2.07
N VAL A 120 -12.71 -0.73 1.08
CA VAL A 120 -13.49 -0.39 -0.11
C VAL A 120 -12.58 -0.04 -1.31
N TYR A 121 -13.02 -0.34 -2.53
CA TYR A 121 -12.40 0.22 -3.74
C TYR A 121 -12.82 1.69 -3.89
N GLY A 122 -11.98 2.60 -3.41
CA GLY A 122 -12.29 4.04 -3.38
C GLY A 122 -12.23 4.73 -4.75
N LEU A 123 -11.29 4.34 -5.62
CA LEU A 123 -11.10 4.97 -6.93
C LEU A 123 -12.30 4.72 -7.85
N THR A 124 -12.86 3.53 -7.82
CA THR A 124 -14.00 3.10 -8.63
C THR A 124 -15.35 3.34 -7.95
N LYS A 125 -15.34 4.02 -6.80
CA LYS A 125 -16.52 4.57 -6.09
C LYS A 125 -17.39 3.55 -5.36
N GLY A 126 -16.76 2.69 -4.54
CA GLY A 126 -17.48 2.01 -3.47
C GLY A 126 -17.92 0.58 -3.76
N GLN A 127 -17.11 -0.18 -4.46
CA GLN A 127 -17.22 -1.65 -4.44
C GLN A 127 -16.63 -2.18 -3.11
N PRO A 128 -17.18 -3.26 -2.55
CA PRO A 128 -16.56 -3.92 -1.42
C PRO A 128 -15.19 -4.47 -1.80
N SER A 129 -14.22 -4.30 -0.92
CA SER A 129 -12.89 -4.91 -1.05
C SER A 129 -12.84 -6.27 -0.35
N PRO A 130 -11.75 -7.03 -0.47
CA PRO A 130 -11.61 -8.29 0.25
C PRO A 130 -11.69 -8.17 1.77
N THR A 131 -11.43 -6.99 2.32
CA THR A 131 -11.45 -6.73 3.77
C THR A 131 -12.76 -6.13 4.28
N SER A 132 -13.74 -5.90 3.40
CA SER A 132 -15.06 -5.35 3.79
C SER A 132 -15.78 -6.24 4.77
N ASP A 133 -16.41 -5.64 5.77
CA ASP A 133 -17.17 -6.35 6.78
C ASP A 133 -18.45 -7.00 6.21
N PRO A 134 -18.87 -8.16 6.73
CA PRO A 134 -20.16 -8.76 6.37
C PRO A 134 -21.31 -7.79 6.65
N GLY A 135 -22.26 -7.71 5.71
CA GLY A 135 -23.38 -6.79 5.81
C GLY A 135 -23.09 -5.37 5.35
N TRP A 136 -21.85 -5.02 5.06
CA TRP A 136 -21.55 -3.69 4.51
C TRP A 136 -22.27 -3.50 3.17
N THR A 137 -22.92 -2.34 3.01
CA THR A 137 -23.69 -1.98 1.81
C THR A 137 -23.09 -0.74 1.13
N GLY A 138 -23.18 -0.71 -0.18
CA GLY A 138 -22.74 0.41 -1.00
C GLY A 138 -23.62 0.57 -2.23
N SER A 139 -23.29 1.52 -3.09
CA SER A 139 -24.07 1.82 -4.30
C SER A 139 -24.23 0.60 -5.24
N LEU A 140 -23.22 -0.25 -5.30
CA LEU A 140 -23.20 -1.45 -6.14
C LEU A 140 -23.52 -2.74 -5.36
N GLN A 141 -23.32 -2.76 -4.05
CA GLN A 141 -23.57 -3.88 -3.15
C GLN A 141 -24.74 -3.57 -2.22
N ARG A 142 -25.96 -3.55 -2.75
CA ARG A 142 -27.17 -3.12 -2.01
C ARG A 142 -27.67 -4.13 -0.99
N THR A 143 -27.41 -5.41 -1.22
CA THR A 143 -27.87 -6.53 -0.35
C THR A 143 -26.90 -6.85 0.79
N GLY A 144 -25.77 -6.12 0.85
CA GLY A 144 -24.71 -6.37 1.81
C GLY A 144 -23.69 -7.41 1.35
N VAL A 145 -22.47 -7.30 1.88
CA VAL A 145 -21.39 -8.27 1.67
C VAL A 145 -21.72 -9.54 2.44
N ILE A 146 -21.68 -10.70 1.77
CA ILE A 146 -22.01 -12.01 2.37
C ILE A 146 -20.77 -12.82 2.74
N SER A 147 -19.61 -12.53 2.15
CA SER A 147 -18.34 -13.20 2.43
C SER A 147 -17.70 -12.65 3.70
N GLY A 148 -16.99 -13.51 4.44
CA GLY A 148 -16.11 -13.05 5.53
C GLY A 148 -14.92 -12.25 4.99
N PRO A 149 -14.38 -11.30 5.76
CA PRO A 149 -13.24 -10.50 5.33
C PRO A 149 -11.97 -11.36 5.23
N PHE A 150 -11.17 -11.09 4.23
CA PHE A 150 -9.84 -11.68 4.10
C PHE A 150 -8.95 -11.27 5.28
N PRO A 151 -8.33 -12.20 6.04
CA PRO A 151 -7.51 -11.90 7.20
C PRO A 151 -6.01 -11.76 6.83
N PRO A 152 -5.54 -10.63 6.29
CA PRO A 152 -4.21 -10.54 5.69
C PRO A 152 -3.07 -10.76 6.70
N LEU A 153 -3.24 -10.27 7.93
CA LEU A 153 -2.21 -10.43 8.97
C LEU A 153 -2.07 -11.90 9.41
N ALA A 154 -3.20 -12.60 9.58
CA ALA A 154 -3.18 -14.03 9.91
C ALA A 154 -2.51 -14.85 8.80
N VAL A 155 -2.81 -14.54 7.53
CA VAL A 155 -2.16 -15.18 6.38
C VAL A 155 -0.65 -14.89 6.36
N ALA A 156 -0.24 -13.64 6.59
CA ALA A 156 1.15 -13.25 6.63
C ALA A 156 1.92 -13.99 7.73
N ILE A 157 1.36 -14.07 8.93
CA ILE A 157 1.94 -14.79 10.07
C ILE A 157 2.05 -16.29 9.76
N ALA A 158 0.98 -16.90 9.24
CA ALA A 158 0.96 -18.31 8.90
C ALA A 158 1.99 -18.70 7.84
N LEU A 159 2.31 -17.78 6.93
CA LEU A 159 3.33 -17.96 5.89
C LEU A 159 4.75 -17.61 6.35
N GLY A 160 4.94 -17.22 7.61
CA GLY A 160 6.25 -16.94 8.19
C GLY A 160 6.84 -15.57 7.79
N CYS A 161 6.00 -14.55 7.58
CA CYS A 161 6.48 -13.19 7.34
C CYS A 161 7.38 -12.73 8.49
N GLY A 162 8.54 -12.16 8.17
CA GLY A 162 9.53 -11.76 9.16
C GLY A 162 9.08 -10.60 10.06
N PHE A 163 8.17 -9.77 9.60
CA PHE A 163 7.57 -8.68 10.37
C PHE A 163 6.14 -8.40 9.92
N VAL A 164 5.22 -8.32 10.87
CA VAL A 164 3.80 -7.98 10.63
C VAL A 164 3.36 -6.99 11.68
N ALA A 165 2.71 -5.91 11.26
CA ALA A 165 2.17 -4.90 12.17
C ALA A 165 0.86 -4.32 11.65
N ARG A 166 0.06 -3.76 12.56
CA ARG A 166 -1.12 -2.95 12.24
C ARG A 166 -0.97 -1.59 12.91
N GLY A 167 -1.33 -0.55 12.17
CA GLY A 167 -1.44 0.82 12.67
C GLY A 167 -2.82 1.40 12.35
N ILE A 168 -3.13 2.54 12.94
CA ILE A 168 -4.34 3.32 12.65
C ILE A 168 -3.86 4.63 12.03
N ALA A 169 -4.46 5.02 10.90
CA ALA A 169 -4.24 6.31 10.27
C ALA A 169 -5.10 7.38 11.00
N ALA A 170 -4.75 7.65 12.24
CA ALA A 170 -5.35 8.72 13.05
C ALA A 170 -4.32 9.85 13.24
N ASP A 171 -4.83 11.08 13.49
CA ASP A 171 -4.02 12.28 13.78
C ASP A 171 -3.16 12.12 15.05
#